data_f0c44d4bdffb197d7275f5b4f817c70a
#
_entry.id   f0c44d4bdffb197d7275f5b4f817c70a
#
_cell.length_a   1.000
_cell.length_b   1.000
_cell.length_c   1.000
_cell.angle_alpha   90.00
_cell.angle_beta   90.00
_cell.angle_gamma   90.00
#
_symmetry.space_group_name_H-M   'P 1'
#
loop_
_entity.id
_entity.type
_entity.pdbx_description
1 polymer ?
#
loop_
_entity_poly.entity_id
_entity_poly.type
_entity_poly.pdbx_seq_one_letter_code
_entity_poly.pdbx_strand_id
1 'polypeptide(L)'
;KGNKEMIMAIRYADGEATSSVGEFVYADPNGFFINTVYGRNGKIIAGDTLQLKGSGWQRNEYDLGLWKSFDAADTRRDATFLEYYNKDGSLKGTVLKKNLGYVNSSNKRVFCGDEAVYRYADAILMMAEVANMEGGDVAAYINRIRERAYGSNWDETLYGYKNSDFKTNELAILHERDKEFVNEGKRWFDIVRMKDGKDGKPLAFSAEAAYKDANPVLKSNEEHKLLWPLNVSLLNADPLLEQTPGYEK
;
A
#
# COMPACT_ATOMS: atom_id res chain seq x y z
N LYS A 1 -23.77 -3.60 1.23
CA LYS A 1 -24.70 -2.70 0.52
C LYS A 1 -24.58 -1.31 1.14
N GLY A 2 -24.40 -0.26 0.31
CA GLY A 2 -24.40 1.13 0.77
C GLY A 2 -23.03 1.71 1.17
N ASN A 3 -21.91 1.10 0.79
CA ASN A 3 -20.60 1.74 0.94
C ASN A 3 -20.53 2.92 -0.05
N LYS A 4 -20.53 4.15 0.50
CA LYS A 4 -20.50 5.39 -0.29
C LYS A 4 -19.09 5.76 -0.80
N GLU A 5 -18.08 5.04 -0.34
CA GLU A 5 -16.69 5.29 -0.71
C GLU A 5 -16.27 4.52 -1.97
N MET A 6 -16.83 3.33 -2.20
CA MET A 6 -16.46 2.47 -3.31
C MET A 6 -17.09 2.99 -4.62
N ILE A 7 -16.24 3.31 -5.59
CA ILE A 7 -16.65 3.72 -6.95
C ILE A 7 -16.67 2.50 -7.85
N MET A 8 -15.59 1.70 -7.84
CA MET A 8 -15.46 0.48 -8.62
C MET A 8 -14.69 -0.57 -7.82
N ALA A 9 -15.18 -1.79 -7.80
CA ALA A 9 -14.50 -2.92 -7.17
C ALA A 9 -14.67 -4.19 -8.00
N ILE A 10 -13.67 -5.07 -7.92
CA ILE A 10 -13.79 -6.45 -8.37
C ILE A 10 -14.33 -7.24 -7.19
N ARG A 11 -15.50 -7.84 -7.39
CA ARG A 11 -16.16 -8.61 -6.36
C ARG A 11 -15.58 -10.01 -6.25
N TYR A 12 -15.30 -10.42 -5.01
CA TYR A 12 -14.95 -11.77 -4.64
C TYR A 12 -15.98 -12.35 -3.66
N ALA A 13 -16.22 -13.65 -3.75
CA ALA A 13 -17.10 -14.36 -2.83
C ALA A 13 -16.67 -15.83 -2.68
N ASP A 14 -16.86 -16.38 -1.48
CA ASP A 14 -16.61 -17.79 -1.23
C ASP A 14 -17.51 -18.67 -2.10
N GLY A 15 -16.93 -19.68 -2.76
CA GLY A 15 -17.62 -20.54 -3.70
C GLY A 15 -17.81 -19.97 -5.11
N GLU A 16 -17.49 -18.68 -5.34
CA GLU A 16 -17.51 -18.04 -6.67
C GLU A 16 -16.09 -17.77 -7.15
N ALA A 17 -15.40 -16.81 -6.50
CA ALA A 17 -14.02 -16.46 -6.79
C ALA A 17 -13.33 -15.93 -5.53
N THR A 18 -12.07 -16.29 -5.35
CA THR A 18 -11.21 -15.81 -4.27
C THR A 18 -9.96 -15.16 -4.82
N SER A 19 -9.38 -14.20 -4.09
CA SER A 19 -8.11 -13.59 -4.46
C SER A 19 -6.95 -14.42 -3.93
N SER A 20 -6.00 -14.78 -4.80
CA SER A 20 -4.76 -15.42 -4.37
C SER A 20 -3.74 -14.45 -3.78
N VAL A 21 -3.92 -13.14 -3.98
CA VAL A 21 -2.99 -12.10 -3.48
C VAL A 21 -2.83 -12.20 -1.96
N GLY A 22 -3.92 -12.49 -1.24
CA GLY A 22 -3.88 -12.67 0.21
C GLY A 22 -2.90 -13.74 0.68
N GLU A 23 -2.73 -14.83 -0.06
CA GLU A 23 -1.81 -15.92 0.30
C GLU A 23 -0.34 -15.46 0.28
N PHE A 24 0.02 -14.48 -0.54
CA PHE A 24 1.39 -14.00 -0.68
C PHE A 24 1.76 -12.89 0.31
N VAL A 25 0.80 -12.10 0.78
CA VAL A 25 1.06 -10.94 1.64
C VAL A 25 0.77 -11.19 3.11
N TYR A 26 -0.07 -12.16 3.44
CA TYR A 26 -0.39 -12.47 4.84
C TYR A 26 0.58 -13.50 5.42
N ALA A 27 0.85 -13.36 6.72
CA ALA A 27 1.73 -14.27 7.43
C ALA A 27 1.11 -15.68 7.54
N ASP A 28 1.93 -16.71 7.35
CA ASP A 28 1.60 -18.05 7.82
C ASP A 28 1.72 -18.09 9.34
N PRO A 29 0.65 -18.35 10.07
CA PRO A 29 0.69 -18.45 11.52
C PRO A 29 1.34 -19.74 12.04
N ASN A 30 1.62 -20.72 11.17
CA ASN A 30 2.09 -22.06 11.57
C ASN A 30 3.51 -22.07 12.16
N GLY A 31 3.93 -21.03 12.79
CA GLY A 31 5.14 -21.06 13.55
C GLY A 31 5.93 -19.79 13.58
N PHE A 32 5.59 -18.81 12.74
CA PHE A 32 6.45 -17.66 12.66
C PHE A 32 6.29 -16.71 13.85
N PHE A 33 5.07 -16.48 14.33
CA PHE A 33 4.90 -15.55 15.44
C PHE A 33 4.00 -16.00 16.59
N ILE A 34 3.12 -16.97 16.39
CA ILE A 34 2.24 -17.46 17.47
C ILE A 34 3.10 -18.05 18.59
N ASN A 35 2.91 -17.57 19.81
CA ASN A 35 3.65 -17.95 21.03
C ASN A 35 5.16 -17.67 21.02
N THR A 36 5.67 -16.94 20.02
CA THR A 36 7.11 -16.64 19.90
C THR A 36 7.45 -15.16 19.95
N VAL A 37 6.43 -14.30 19.81
CA VAL A 37 6.57 -12.84 19.77
C VAL A 37 5.59 -12.17 20.73
N TYR A 38 5.83 -10.88 20.97
CA TYR A 38 5.11 -10.08 21.94
C TYR A 38 4.25 -9.02 21.25
N GLY A 39 3.09 -8.75 21.79
CA GLY A 39 2.28 -7.59 21.40
C GLY A 39 2.82 -6.29 22.02
N ARG A 40 2.24 -5.16 21.62
CA ARG A 40 2.54 -3.81 22.16
C ARG A 40 2.41 -3.74 23.70
N ASN A 41 1.59 -4.58 24.28
CA ASN A 41 1.37 -4.66 25.74
C ASN A 41 2.44 -5.49 26.47
N GLY A 42 3.49 -5.94 25.82
CA GLY A 42 4.55 -6.75 26.37
C GLY A 42 4.16 -8.20 26.70
N LYS A 43 2.96 -8.64 26.28
CA LYS A 43 2.51 -10.02 26.47
C LYS A 43 2.75 -10.84 25.21
N ILE A 44 3.04 -12.14 25.38
CA ILE A 44 3.14 -13.07 24.26
C ILE A 44 1.82 -13.05 23.46
N ILE A 45 1.93 -12.99 22.14
CA ILE A 45 0.78 -13.18 21.25
C ILE A 45 0.42 -14.66 21.29
N ALA A 46 -0.64 -14.98 22.05
CA ALA A 46 -1.12 -16.33 22.25
C ALA A 46 -2.16 -16.66 21.17
N GLY A 47 -1.95 -17.78 20.49
CA GLY A 47 -2.89 -18.25 19.47
C GLY A 47 -2.87 -17.42 18.17
N ASP A 48 -3.72 -17.81 17.24
CA ASP A 48 -3.87 -17.18 15.92
C ASP A 48 -4.91 -16.05 15.98
N THR A 49 -4.49 -14.89 16.46
CA THR A 49 -5.37 -13.71 16.67
C THR A 49 -6.01 -13.18 15.38
N LEU A 50 -5.40 -13.42 14.23
CA LEU A 50 -5.93 -13.03 12.92
C LEU A 50 -6.60 -14.19 12.17
N GLN A 51 -6.62 -15.37 12.77
CA GLN A 51 -7.18 -16.59 12.18
C GLN A 51 -6.63 -16.89 10.77
N LEU A 52 -5.30 -16.82 10.64
CA LEU A 52 -4.58 -17.03 9.37
C LEU A 52 -4.12 -18.48 9.16
N LYS A 53 -4.38 -19.38 10.10
CA LYS A 53 -3.85 -20.74 10.12
C LYS A 53 -3.98 -21.45 8.77
N GLY A 54 -2.84 -21.81 8.19
CA GLY A 54 -2.75 -22.49 6.90
C GLY A 54 -3.14 -21.64 5.69
N SER A 55 -3.17 -20.32 5.82
CA SER A 55 -3.73 -19.43 4.80
C SER A 55 -2.79 -18.33 4.28
N GLY A 56 -1.52 -18.34 4.67
CA GLY A 56 -0.60 -17.30 4.22
C GLY A 56 0.83 -17.81 4.08
N TRP A 57 1.59 -17.25 3.15
CA TRP A 57 2.96 -17.63 2.86
C TRP A 57 3.96 -16.51 3.14
N GLN A 58 3.50 -15.30 3.37
CA GLN A 58 4.30 -14.08 3.65
C GLN A 58 5.53 -13.94 2.73
N ARG A 59 5.35 -14.13 1.44
CA ARG A 59 6.44 -13.96 0.46
C ARG A 59 6.78 -12.52 0.19
N ASN A 60 5.80 -11.63 0.40
CA ASN A 60 5.95 -10.20 0.19
C ASN A 60 5.66 -9.48 1.50
N GLU A 61 6.69 -8.93 2.11
CA GLU A 61 6.58 -8.12 3.31
C GLU A 61 6.52 -6.63 2.95
N TYR A 62 5.78 -5.87 3.74
CA TYR A 62 5.82 -4.41 3.66
C TYR A 62 7.04 -3.89 4.41
N ASP A 63 7.70 -2.90 3.81
CA ASP A 63 8.83 -2.23 4.44
C ASP A 63 8.39 -1.54 5.74
N LEU A 64 9.19 -1.72 6.80
CA LEU A 64 8.94 -1.08 8.10
C LEU A 64 8.97 0.46 8.02
N GLY A 65 9.63 1.04 7.02
CA GLY A 65 9.60 2.46 6.75
C GLY A 65 8.19 2.97 6.48
N LEU A 66 7.38 2.21 5.73
CA LEU A 66 5.97 2.55 5.52
C LEU A 66 5.20 2.56 6.86
N TRP A 67 5.35 1.53 7.69
CA TRP A 67 4.70 1.51 9.01
C TRP A 67 5.16 2.68 9.90
N LYS A 68 6.46 2.99 9.90
CA LYS A 68 7.04 4.11 10.66
C LYS A 68 6.57 5.47 10.15
N SER A 69 6.13 5.57 8.91
CA SER A 69 5.60 6.82 8.34
C SER A 69 4.22 7.21 8.90
N PHE A 70 3.50 6.27 9.49
CA PHE A 70 2.23 6.57 10.16
C PHE A 70 2.48 7.21 11.53
N ASP A 71 1.79 8.31 11.81
CA ASP A 71 1.68 8.81 13.16
C ASP A 71 0.92 7.81 14.06
N ALA A 72 1.21 7.87 15.36
CA ALA A 72 0.53 7.01 16.34
C ALA A 72 -0.99 7.30 16.45
N ALA A 73 -1.40 8.52 16.14
CA ALA A 73 -2.79 8.95 16.16
C ALA A 73 -3.54 8.60 14.86
N ASP A 74 -2.83 8.23 13.78
CA ASP A 74 -3.44 7.81 12.51
C ASP A 74 -4.05 6.41 12.65
N THR A 75 -5.37 6.33 12.68
CA THR A 75 -6.10 5.07 12.91
C THR A 75 -5.88 4.04 11.82
N ARG A 76 -5.45 4.45 10.62
CA ARG A 76 -5.13 3.55 9.51
C ARG A 76 -3.98 2.62 9.84
N ARG A 77 -2.99 3.07 10.64
CA ARG A 77 -1.86 2.24 11.06
C ARG A 77 -2.34 0.95 11.72
N ASP A 78 -3.15 1.10 12.76
CA ASP A 78 -3.65 -0.03 13.54
C ASP A 78 -4.76 -0.80 12.79
N ALA A 79 -5.44 -0.18 11.83
CA ALA A 79 -6.39 -0.87 10.95
C ALA A 79 -5.69 -1.73 9.90
N THR A 80 -4.49 -1.34 9.46
CA THR A 80 -3.76 -1.99 8.36
C THR A 80 -2.77 -3.03 8.84
N PHE A 81 -2.08 -2.78 9.96
CA PHE A 81 -0.98 -3.61 10.45
C PHE A 81 -1.22 -4.14 11.86
N LEU A 82 -0.78 -5.37 12.10
CA LEU A 82 -0.50 -5.91 13.42
C LEU A 82 1.02 -5.87 13.62
N GLU A 83 1.49 -5.15 14.62
CA GLU A 83 2.89 -5.10 15.01
C GLU A 83 3.23 -6.19 16.02
N TYR A 84 4.44 -6.68 15.95
CA TYR A 84 4.95 -7.66 16.88
C TYR A 84 6.40 -7.33 17.30
N TYR A 85 6.73 -7.71 18.52
CA TYR A 85 7.93 -7.27 19.23
C TYR A 85 8.77 -8.43 19.71
N ASN A 86 10.05 -8.18 19.92
CA ASN A 86 10.94 -9.05 20.68
C ASN A 86 10.62 -8.96 22.19
N LYS A 87 11.19 -9.88 22.97
CA LYS A 87 10.99 -9.92 24.43
C LYS A 87 11.52 -8.65 25.12
N ASP A 88 12.51 -7.98 24.55
CA ASP A 88 13.10 -6.73 25.03
C ASP A 88 12.26 -5.48 24.68
N GLY A 89 11.14 -5.64 24.00
CA GLY A 89 10.24 -4.56 23.59
C GLY A 89 10.67 -3.88 22.28
N SER A 90 11.73 -4.32 21.63
CA SER A 90 12.08 -3.81 20.29
C SER A 90 11.13 -4.33 19.23
N LEU A 91 10.75 -3.46 18.27
CA LEU A 91 9.89 -3.86 17.16
C LEU A 91 10.61 -4.92 16.32
N LYS A 92 9.98 -6.07 16.15
CA LYS A 92 10.50 -7.16 15.33
C LYS A 92 9.95 -7.08 13.90
N GLY A 93 8.68 -6.69 13.73
CA GLY A 93 8.07 -6.59 12.42
C GLY A 93 6.57 -6.27 12.48
N THR A 94 5.95 -6.30 11.30
CA THR A 94 4.51 -6.07 11.14
C THR A 94 3.89 -7.13 10.24
N VAL A 95 2.63 -7.41 10.46
CA VAL A 95 1.81 -8.28 9.63
C VAL A 95 0.65 -7.47 9.08
N LEU A 96 0.43 -7.55 7.77
CA LEU A 96 -0.73 -6.94 7.15
C LEU A 96 -2.01 -7.63 7.65
N LYS A 97 -3.01 -6.82 7.99
CA LYS A 97 -4.35 -7.32 8.36
C LYS A 97 -5.49 -6.65 7.59
N LYS A 98 -5.17 -5.78 6.65
CA LYS A 98 -6.15 -5.17 5.75
C LYS A 98 -6.62 -6.19 4.71
N ASN A 99 -7.92 -6.24 4.44
CA ASN A 99 -8.54 -7.11 3.42
C ASN A 99 -8.36 -8.62 3.69
N LEU A 100 -8.38 -9.03 4.96
CA LEU A 100 -8.23 -10.44 5.35
C LEU A 100 -9.37 -11.37 4.87
N GLY A 101 -10.46 -10.84 4.32
CA GLY A 101 -11.65 -11.63 4.05
C GLY A 101 -12.34 -12.08 5.34
N TYR A 102 -12.87 -13.29 5.37
CA TYR A 102 -13.56 -13.84 6.56
C TYR A 102 -13.14 -15.29 6.87
N VAL A 103 -13.54 -15.79 8.00
CA VAL A 103 -13.37 -17.19 8.38
C VAL A 103 -14.69 -17.92 8.19
N ASN A 104 -14.70 -18.96 7.37
CA ASN A 104 -15.91 -19.71 7.05
C ASN A 104 -16.32 -20.69 8.18
N SER A 105 -17.45 -21.36 8.02
CA SER A 105 -17.99 -22.32 8.97
C SER A 105 -17.07 -23.52 9.25
N SER A 106 -16.14 -23.82 8.35
CA SER A 106 -15.11 -24.84 8.51
C SER A 106 -13.86 -24.33 9.23
N ASN A 107 -13.92 -23.14 9.83
CA ASN A 107 -12.81 -22.46 10.51
C ASN A 107 -11.59 -22.23 9.61
N LYS A 108 -11.83 -22.01 8.31
CA LYS A 108 -10.81 -21.72 7.31
C LYS A 108 -10.92 -20.26 6.84
N ARG A 109 -9.77 -19.57 6.74
CA ARG A 109 -9.69 -18.23 6.16
C ARG A 109 -10.02 -18.29 4.67
N VAL A 110 -10.87 -17.40 4.20
CA VAL A 110 -11.21 -17.21 2.79
C VAL A 110 -10.88 -15.78 2.38
N PHE A 111 -9.97 -15.64 1.44
CA PHE A 111 -9.56 -14.34 0.89
C PHE A 111 -10.56 -13.90 -0.19
N CYS A 112 -11.69 -13.39 0.23
CA CYS A 112 -12.78 -12.93 -0.63
C CYS A 112 -13.20 -11.48 -0.33
N GLY A 113 -12.27 -10.66 0.19
CA GLY A 113 -12.46 -9.23 0.26
C GLY A 113 -12.52 -8.64 -1.15
N ASP A 114 -13.52 -7.80 -1.42
CA ASP A 114 -13.61 -7.10 -2.70
C ASP A 114 -12.36 -6.25 -2.94
N GLU A 115 -11.80 -6.31 -4.14
CA GLU A 115 -10.64 -5.51 -4.51
C GLU A 115 -11.08 -4.15 -5.02
N ALA A 116 -10.70 -3.10 -4.31
CA ALA A 116 -11.00 -1.72 -4.68
C ALA A 116 -10.18 -1.30 -5.90
N VAL A 117 -10.84 -1.09 -7.04
CA VAL A 117 -10.20 -0.50 -8.22
C VAL A 117 -10.17 1.01 -8.08
N TYR A 118 -11.31 1.64 -7.72
CA TYR A 118 -11.39 3.06 -7.41
C TYR A 118 -12.27 3.32 -6.20
N ARG A 119 -11.79 4.19 -5.30
CA ARG A 119 -12.51 4.68 -4.14
C ARG A 119 -12.61 6.20 -4.15
N TYR A 120 -13.51 6.77 -3.35
CA TYR A 120 -13.64 8.22 -3.25
C TYR A 120 -12.34 8.91 -2.78
N ALA A 121 -11.58 8.27 -1.90
CA ALA A 121 -10.25 8.74 -1.50
C ALA A 121 -9.29 8.87 -2.70
N ASP A 122 -9.38 7.97 -3.68
CA ASP A 122 -8.60 8.06 -4.93
C ASP A 122 -8.95 9.35 -5.70
N ALA A 123 -10.23 9.63 -5.86
CA ALA A 123 -10.70 10.85 -6.53
C ALA A 123 -10.20 12.11 -5.82
N ILE A 124 -10.26 12.14 -4.48
CA ILE A 124 -9.76 13.28 -3.68
C ILE A 124 -8.27 13.48 -3.88
N LEU A 125 -7.45 12.41 -3.85
CA LEU A 125 -6.00 12.53 -3.99
C LEU A 125 -5.59 12.79 -5.45
N MET A 126 -6.35 12.34 -6.46
CA MET A 126 -6.18 12.80 -7.85
C MET A 126 -6.47 14.30 -8.01
N MET A 127 -7.49 14.82 -7.30
CA MET A 127 -7.74 16.27 -7.28
C MET A 127 -6.61 17.05 -6.59
N ALA A 128 -5.93 16.48 -5.60
CA ALA A 128 -4.72 17.06 -5.02
C ALA A 128 -3.60 17.20 -6.06
N GLU A 129 -3.40 16.19 -6.90
CA GLU A 129 -2.42 16.23 -8.00
C GLU A 129 -2.77 17.30 -9.04
N VAL A 130 -4.06 17.40 -9.42
CA VAL A 130 -4.53 18.47 -10.32
C VAL A 130 -4.26 19.85 -9.71
N ALA A 131 -4.60 20.03 -8.42
CA ALA A 131 -4.33 21.29 -7.72
C ALA A 131 -2.84 21.62 -7.69
N ASN A 132 -1.96 20.62 -7.48
CA ASN A 132 -0.51 20.82 -7.54
C ASN A 132 -0.04 21.28 -8.92
N MET A 133 -0.56 20.68 -10.00
CA MET A 133 -0.25 21.08 -11.37
C MET A 133 -0.70 22.50 -11.70
N GLU A 134 -1.81 22.95 -11.15
CA GLU A 134 -2.39 24.27 -11.36
C GLU A 134 -1.84 25.34 -10.39
N GLY A 135 -1.06 24.94 -9.38
CA GLY A 135 -0.60 25.83 -8.31
C GLY A 135 -1.68 26.22 -7.31
N GLY A 136 -2.67 25.34 -7.15
CA GLY A 136 -3.80 25.51 -6.25
C GLY A 136 -3.56 24.94 -4.85
N ASP A 137 -4.65 24.76 -4.09
CA ASP A 137 -4.62 24.31 -2.70
C ASP A 137 -4.60 22.77 -2.57
N VAL A 138 -3.40 22.21 -2.50
CA VAL A 138 -3.15 20.78 -2.29
C VAL A 138 -3.53 20.37 -0.85
N ALA A 139 -3.29 21.28 0.10
CA ALA A 139 -3.50 21.00 1.53
C ALA A 139 -4.97 20.67 1.84
N ALA A 140 -5.91 21.34 1.19
CA ALA A 140 -7.33 21.07 1.38
C ALA A 140 -7.71 19.62 1.09
N TYR A 141 -7.12 19.01 0.06
CA TYR A 141 -7.40 17.61 -0.30
C TYR A 141 -6.69 16.62 0.62
N ILE A 142 -5.41 16.84 0.92
CA ILE A 142 -4.65 15.98 1.84
C ILE A 142 -5.30 16.00 3.23
N ASN A 143 -5.63 17.18 3.74
CA ASN A 143 -6.20 17.32 5.08
C ASN A 143 -7.57 16.67 5.20
N ARG A 144 -8.37 16.70 4.15
CA ARG A 144 -9.65 15.98 4.11
C ARG A 144 -9.47 14.46 4.30
N ILE A 145 -8.43 13.87 3.72
CA ILE A 145 -8.11 12.44 3.93
C ILE A 145 -7.61 12.22 5.37
N ARG A 146 -6.72 13.09 5.85
CA ARG A 146 -6.16 13.00 7.20
C ARG A 146 -7.22 13.18 8.28
N GLU A 147 -8.09 14.17 8.15
CA GLU A 147 -9.20 14.39 9.11
C GLU A 147 -10.02 13.11 9.30
N ARG A 148 -10.39 12.44 8.22
CA ARG A 148 -11.06 11.15 8.29
C ARG A 148 -10.19 10.06 8.94
N ALA A 149 -8.91 10.00 8.59
CA ALA A 149 -7.97 8.97 9.05
C ALA A 149 -7.63 9.09 10.54
N TYR A 150 -7.55 10.31 11.04
CA TYR A 150 -7.29 10.57 12.46
C TYR A 150 -8.56 10.56 13.30
N GLY A 151 -9.73 10.84 12.68
CA GLY A 151 -11.03 10.85 13.38
C GLY A 151 -11.04 11.76 14.60
N SER A 152 -11.36 11.22 15.77
CA SER A 152 -11.38 12.00 17.02
C SER A 152 -10.00 12.51 17.48
N ASN A 153 -8.91 12.01 16.91
CA ASN A 153 -7.54 12.44 17.20
C ASN A 153 -7.10 13.59 16.29
N TRP A 154 -7.96 14.02 15.35
CA TRP A 154 -7.58 15.07 14.41
C TRP A 154 -7.28 16.40 15.12
N ASP A 155 -6.11 16.94 14.83
CA ASP A 155 -5.68 18.28 15.18
C ASP A 155 -4.95 18.87 13.99
N GLU A 156 -5.54 19.88 13.36
CA GLU A 156 -4.98 20.51 12.17
C GLU A 156 -3.61 21.15 12.42
N THR A 157 -3.37 21.64 13.63
CA THR A 157 -2.09 22.25 14.01
C THR A 157 -0.97 21.22 14.06
N LEU A 158 -1.28 20.00 14.51
CA LEU A 158 -0.29 18.92 14.67
C LEU A 158 -0.14 18.07 13.40
N TYR A 159 -1.25 17.76 12.73
CA TYR A 159 -1.29 16.76 11.65
C TYR A 159 -1.64 17.34 10.28
N GLY A 160 -2.07 18.62 10.24
CA GLY A 160 -2.43 19.28 9.00
C GLY A 160 -1.23 19.47 8.09
N TYR A 161 -1.41 19.15 6.81
CA TYR A 161 -0.48 19.47 5.75
C TYR A 161 -0.62 20.96 5.39
N LYS A 162 0.48 21.59 5.02
CA LYS A 162 0.51 22.96 4.49
C LYS A 162 1.14 22.95 3.10
N ASN A 163 0.56 23.73 2.19
CA ASN A 163 1.08 23.85 0.82
C ASN A 163 2.55 24.27 0.80
N SER A 164 3.30 23.72 -0.12
CA SER A 164 4.71 23.97 -0.36
C SER A 164 5.02 24.08 -1.87
N ASP A 165 6.28 23.90 -2.26
CA ASP A 165 6.66 23.81 -3.66
C ASP A 165 6.09 22.54 -4.33
N PHE A 166 6.13 22.51 -5.67
CA PHE A 166 5.56 21.45 -6.47
C PHE A 166 6.03 20.04 -6.03
N LYS A 167 7.35 19.88 -5.88
CA LYS A 167 7.94 18.58 -5.54
C LYS A 167 7.54 18.11 -4.15
N THR A 168 7.59 19.01 -3.18
CA THR A 168 7.20 18.72 -1.80
C THR A 168 5.73 18.34 -1.72
N ASN A 169 4.84 19.05 -2.42
CA ASN A 169 3.43 18.72 -2.53
C ASN A 169 3.23 17.33 -3.16
N GLU A 170 3.93 17.05 -4.27
CA GLU A 170 3.79 15.78 -4.99
C GLU A 170 4.22 14.58 -4.12
N LEU A 171 5.33 14.71 -3.39
CA LEU A 171 5.77 13.71 -2.42
C LEU A 171 4.78 13.54 -1.26
N ALA A 172 4.19 14.63 -0.78
CA ALA A 172 3.18 14.58 0.28
C ALA A 172 1.91 13.84 -0.19
N ILE A 173 1.46 14.10 -1.43
CA ILE A 173 0.35 13.36 -2.04
C ILE A 173 0.69 11.87 -2.15
N LEU A 174 1.88 11.53 -2.68
CA LEU A 174 2.34 10.15 -2.81
C LEU A 174 2.35 9.44 -1.45
N HIS A 175 2.93 10.05 -0.42
CA HIS A 175 2.98 9.46 0.92
C HIS A 175 1.59 9.30 1.55
N GLU A 176 0.65 10.21 1.26
CA GLU A 176 -0.73 10.06 1.70
C GLU A 176 -1.44 8.91 0.97
N ARG A 177 -1.19 8.77 -0.35
CA ARG A 177 -1.67 7.64 -1.16
C ARG A 177 -1.11 6.32 -0.67
N ASP A 178 0.16 6.27 -0.30
CA ASP A 178 0.81 5.08 0.25
C ASP A 178 0.14 4.58 1.54
N LYS A 179 -0.22 5.50 2.45
CA LYS A 179 -0.93 5.17 3.69
C LYS A 179 -2.37 4.73 3.44
N GLU A 180 -3.03 5.38 2.51
CA GLU A 180 -4.43 5.13 2.20
C GLU A 180 -4.64 3.82 1.45
N PHE A 181 -3.77 3.54 0.47
CA PHE A 181 -3.96 2.46 -0.49
C PHE A 181 -3.03 1.25 -0.26
N VAL A 182 -2.58 1.03 0.97
CA VAL A 182 -1.83 -0.18 1.31
C VAL A 182 -2.59 -1.41 0.81
N ASN A 183 -1.91 -2.28 0.07
CA ASN A 183 -2.47 -3.51 -0.52
C ASN A 183 -3.62 -3.29 -1.53
N GLU A 184 -3.66 -2.13 -2.21
CA GLU A 184 -4.64 -1.84 -3.26
C GLU A 184 -4.00 -1.68 -4.65
N GLY A 185 -2.74 -2.08 -4.83
CA GLY A 185 -2.07 -2.14 -6.12
C GLY A 185 -1.73 -0.78 -6.77
N LYS A 186 -1.79 0.34 -6.02
CA LYS A 186 -1.65 1.69 -6.59
C LYS A 186 -0.19 2.15 -6.76
N ARG A 187 0.66 1.81 -5.82
CA ARG A 187 2.00 2.39 -5.65
C ARG A 187 2.83 2.42 -6.93
N TRP A 188 2.90 1.31 -7.67
CA TRP A 188 3.69 1.27 -8.90
C TRP A 188 3.23 2.31 -9.91
N PHE A 189 1.93 2.37 -10.16
CA PHE A 189 1.34 3.33 -11.09
C PHE A 189 1.52 4.77 -10.63
N ASP A 190 1.50 5.02 -9.33
CA ASP A 190 1.71 6.35 -8.77
C ASP A 190 3.16 6.81 -9.02
N ILE A 191 4.17 6.05 -8.65
CA ILE A 191 5.57 6.45 -8.79
C ILE A 191 6.05 6.55 -10.24
N VAL A 192 5.43 5.85 -11.20
CA VAL A 192 5.80 5.96 -12.61
C VAL A 192 5.14 7.13 -13.32
N ARG A 193 4.01 7.65 -12.83
CA ARG A 193 3.29 8.78 -13.43
C ARG A 193 3.51 10.11 -12.71
N MET A 194 3.62 10.10 -11.37
CA MET A 194 3.90 11.28 -10.56
C MET A 194 5.35 11.72 -10.77
N LYS A 195 5.59 13.03 -10.78
CA LYS A 195 6.88 13.61 -11.18
C LYS A 195 7.47 14.52 -10.10
N ASP A 196 8.77 14.69 -10.11
CA ASP A 196 9.51 15.57 -9.22
C ASP A 196 9.47 17.07 -9.63
N GLY A 197 8.75 17.40 -10.69
CA GLY A 197 8.49 18.72 -11.22
C GLY A 197 7.47 18.64 -12.35
N LYS A 198 6.88 19.75 -12.79
CA LYS A 198 5.89 19.79 -13.89
C LYS A 198 6.39 19.08 -15.15
N ASP A 199 7.66 19.31 -15.49
CA ASP A 199 8.37 18.69 -16.62
C ASP A 199 9.46 17.73 -16.14
N GLY A 200 9.36 17.29 -14.89
CA GLY A 200 10.37 16.48 -14.21
C GLY A 200 10.30 14.98 -14.53
N LYS A 201 11.17 14.24 -13.84
CA LYS A 201 11.23 12.77 -13.96
C LYS A 201 10.20 12.10 -13.07
N PRO A 202 9.76 10.87 -13.44
CA PRO A 202 8.93 10.06 -12.57
C PRO A 202 9.54 9.85 -11.18
N LEU A 203 8.72 9.86 -10.15
CA LEU A 203 9.14 9.65 -8.76
C LEU A 203 9.76 8.26 -8.52
N ALA A 204 9.59 7.31 -9.45
CA ALA A 204 10.29 6.04 -9.43
C ALA A 204 11.83 6.18 -9.39
N PHE A 205 12.37 7.31 -9.89
CA PHE A 205 13.79 7.65 -9.86
C PHE A 205 14.19 8.53 -8.66
N SER A 206 13.25 8.89 -7.79
CA SER A 206 13.51 9.74 -6.62
C SER A 206 13.78 8.90 -5.38
N ALA A 207 14.91 9.16 -4.72
CA ALA A 207 15.22 8.56 -3.41
C ALA A 207 14.23 9.00 -2.32
N GLU A 208 13.67 10.22 -2.43
CA GLU A 208 12.71 10.76 -1.48
C GLU A 208 11.34 10.05 -1.54
N ALA A 209 11.04 9.40 -2.66
CA ALA A 209 9.84 8.58 -2.81
C ALA A 209 10.00 7.16 -2.25
N ALA A 210 11.19 6.79 -1.78
CA ALA A 210 11.47 5.44 -1.28
C ALA A 210 11.38 5.38 0.25
N TYR A 211 11.03 4.20 0.77
CA TYR A 211 11.02 3.91 2.22
C TYR A 211 12.28 3.18 2.67
N LYS A 212 12.86 2.38 1.80
CA LYS A 212 14.02 1.54 2.13
C LYS A 212 15.31 2.23 1.73
N ASP A 213 16.17 2.51 2.72
CA ASP A 213 17.54 2.98 2.54
C ASP A 213 17.69 4.24 1.67
N ALA A 214 16.62 5.01 1.50
CA ALA A 214 16.55 6.19 0.62
C ALA A 214 17.09 5.91 -0.81
N ASN A 215 16.95 4.69 -1.29
CA ASN A 215 17.30 4.33 -2.67
C ASN A 215 16.06 4.43 -3.57
N PRO A 216 16.17 5.03 -4.75
CA PRO A 216 15.06 5.06 -5.70
C PRO A 216 14.68 3.64 -6.14
N VAL A 217 13.42 3.47 -6.52
CA VAL A 217 12.91 2.20 -7.03
C VAL A 217 13.57 1.83 -8.35
N LEU A 218 13.82 2.82 -9.21
CA LEU A 218 14.54 2.68 -10.46
C LEU A 218 15.80 3.56 -10.46
N LYS A 219 16.89 3.02 -10.98
CA LYS A 219 18.13 3.77 -11.21
C LYS A 219 18.01 4.60 -12.49
N SER A 220 18.81 5.64 -12.62
CA SER A 220 18.78 6.57 -13.76
C SER A 220 19.00 5.93 -15.13
N ASN A 221 19.61 4.75 -15.21
CA ASN A 221 19.81 3.96 -16.42
C ASN A 221 18.74 2.89 -16.66
N GLU A 222 17.67 2.87 -15.85
CA GLU A 222 16.61 1.86 -15.89
C GLU A 222 15.27 2.43 -16.42
N GLU A 223 15.31 3.49 -17.24
CA GLU A 223 14.09 4.10 -17.80
C GLU A 223 13.20 3.11 -18.56
N HIS A 224 13.80 2.13 -19.22
CA HIS A 224 13.06 1.07 -19.91
C HIS A 224 12.14 0.29 -18.97
N LYS A 225 12.46 0.20 -17.68
CA LYS A 225 11.65 -0.51 -16.68
C LYS A 225 10.37 0.23 -16.26
N LEU A 226 10.14 1.44 -16.73
CA LEU A 226 8.83 2.10 -16.59
C LEU A 226 7.74 1.34 -17.33
N LEU A 227 8.11 0.62 -18.39
CA LEU A 227 7.23 -0.29 -19.11
C LEU A 227 7.60 -1.74 -18.79
N TRP A 228 6.62 -2.62 -18.84
CA TRP A 228 6.84 -4.05 -18.64
C TRP A 228 7.35 -4.71 -19.92
N PRO A 229 8.23 -5.73 -19.81
CA PRO A 229 8.60 -6.55 -20.98
C PRO A 229 7.41 -7.38 -21.45
N LEU A 230 7.35 -7.62 -22.75
CA LEU A 230 6.44 -8.63 -23.29
C LEU A 230 6.92 -10.04 -22.92
N ASN A 231 5.98 -10.91 -22.56
CA ASN A 231 6.30 -12.28 -22.23
C ASN A 231 6.85 -13.00 -23.48
N VAL A 232 7.92 -13.76 -23.32
CA VAL A 232 8.58 -14.51 -24.40
C VAL A 232 7.61 -15.43 -25.14
N SER A 233 6.62 -16.01 -24.45
CA SER A 233 5.62 -16.86 -25.12
C SER A 233 4.73 -16.08 -26.09
N LEU A 234 4.44 -14.80 -25.81
CA LEU A 234 3.69 -13.95 -26.74
C LEU A 234 4.53 -13.56 -27.94
N LEU A 235 5.80 -13.20 -27.73
CA LEU A 235 6.74 -12.90 -28.82
C LEU A 235 6.97 -14.10 -29.75
N ASN A 236 6.97 -15.31 -29.18
CA ASN A 236 7.10 -16.54 -29.98
C ASN A 236 5.80 -16.90 -30.71
N ALA A 237 4.65 -16.53 -30.20
CA ALA A 237 3.35 -16.81 -30.82
C ALA A 237 3.01 -15.84 -31.96
N ASP A 238 3.51 -14.60 -31.90
CA ASP A 238 3.28 -13.58 -32.90
C ASP A 238 4.61 -12.94 -33.34
N PRO A 239 5.13 -13.27 -34.52
CA PRO A 239 6.40 -12.75 -35.04
C PRO A 239 6.36 -11.25 -35.40
N LEU A 240 5.17 -10.62 -35.41
CA LEU A 240 5.01 -9.17 -35.60
C LEU A 240 5.19 -8.36 -34.31
N LEU A 241 5.19 -9.04 -33.17
CA LEU A 241 5.44 -8.38 -31.90
C LEU A 241 6.93 -8.11 -31.69
N GLU A 242 7.24 -6.89 -31.33
CA GLU A 242 8.58 -6.48 -30.91
C GLU A 242 8.64 -6.35 -29.39
N GLN A 243 9.78 -6.74 -28.81
CA GLN A 243 9.99 -6.56 -27.38
C GLN A 243 10.00 -5.07 -27.01
N THR A 244 9.49 -4.77 -25.82
CA THR A 244 9.59 -3.42 -25.23
C THR A 244 11.05 -2.95 -25.28
N PRO A 245 11.33 -1.74 -25.79
CA PRO A 245 12.69 -1.22 -25.91
C PRO A 245 13.45 -1.30 -24.58
N GLY A 246 14.71 -1.75 -24.64
CA GLY A 246 15.57 -1.90 -23.47
C GLY A 246 15.53 -3.29 -22.80
N TYR A 247 14.66 -4.18 -23.26
CA TYR A 247 14.67 -5.59 -22.86
C TYR A 247 15.19 -6.47 -24.00
N GLU A 248 15.91 -7.53 -23.65
CA GLU A 248 16.34 -8.56 -24.59
C GLU A 248 15.17 -9.48 -24.97
N LYS A 249 15.26 -10.11 -26.15
CA LYS A 249 14.26 -11.08 -26.62
C LYS A 249 14.36 -12.39 -25.88
#